data_8f312aef3f45affffd63070edd2e3d2f
#
_entry.id   8f312aef3f45affffd63070edd2e3d2f
#
_cell.length_a   1.000
_cell.length_b   1.000
_cell.length_c   1.000
_cell.angle_alpha   90.00
_cell.angle_beta   90.00
_cell.angle_gamma   90.00
#
_symmetry.space_group_name_H-M   'P 1'
#
loop_
_entity.id
_entity.type
_entity.pdbx_description
1 polymer ?
#
loop_
_entity_poly.entity_id
_entity_poly.type
_entity_poly.pdbx_seq_one_letter_code
_entity_poly.pdbx_strand_id
1 'polypeptide(L)'
;MYDVWLDTRLRGHDELRVRSLVRIVPVRNHARLETCEFKLSTEGSTMAATQELYSELIERLTKTSLLGTCSAVLGWDEQVNLPPAGGEHRAEQLALLAGMTHEQAIHPRIGELLSELEAADDLGDEGSTAEINVKHARRSYDRDTKLPQQLVEELSRVTTLSQQAWVEARKNSDYSAFEPWLTKTLGLKREEAEAIGYGDGQPYDALLDDYEPGATAASIQAAFDPLRDELVPLVAAIRESGRQPDTTIITRFYPVDAQRQIGIEAATAIGFCFDSGRLDIATHPFCSGFGPGDCRLTTRYDEHHFPGAFFGTLHEAGHGIYEQGLDKQAFGTAMGGTVSLGIHESQSRMWENLVGRSPAFWQHFFPKAQATFPEALSNVTQDEFHWAVNDVRPSFIRVEADEVTYNLHIMLRFELEQAMLSGDLQPAELPGVWNETFTRYFGITPDDDSNGCLQDIHWSAGLLGYFPTYALGNMYAAQFFDTADEELGGLHDQFARGEFQPLKKWLNEKIHQPGKRYSASELVEHVTGKPLSHEPLMKHLKNRFGALYGLS
;
A
#
# COMPACT_ATOMS: atom_id res chain seq x y z
N MET A 1 -4.92 -4.11 -7.03
CA MET A 1 -5.54 -4.85 -5.92
C MET A 1 -6.83 -5.45 -6.46
N TYR A 2 -6.79 -6.72 -6.83
CA TYR A 2 -7.91 -7.42 -7.49
C TYR A 2 -8.28 -8.63 -6.65
N ASP A 3 -9.48 -8.61 -6.10
CA ASP A 3 -10.17 -9.81 -5.63
C ASP A 3 -11.52 -9.89 -6.33
N VAL A 4 -11.67 -10.91 -7.19
CA VAL A 4 -12.88 -11.20 -7.97
C VAL A 4 -13.62 -12.34 -7.31
N TRP A 5 -14.91 -12.15 -7.01
CA TRP A 5 -15.88 -13.23 -6.80
C TRP A 5 -17.15 -13.00 -7.62
N LEU A 6 -17.51 -14.01 -8.36
CA LEU A 6 -18.71 -14.16 -9.19
C LEU A 6 -19.93 -14.60 -8.36
N ASP A 7 -21.10 -14.10 -8.56
CA ASP A 7 -22.27 -14.69 -9.19
C ASP A 7 -23.59 -13.86 -9.07
N THR A 8 -24.20 -13.70 -10.12
CA THR A 8 -25.47 -13.49 -10.83
C THR A 8 -26.68 -12.79 -10.20
N ARG A 9 -27.32 -11.95 -10.96
CA ARG A 9 -28.48 -11.79 -11.82
C ARG A 9 -29.46 -10.66 -11.55
N LEU A 10 -29.66 -9.85 -12.59
CA LEU A 10 -30.87 -9.36 -13.30
C LEU A 10 -31.92 -8.46 -12.61
N ARG A 11 -32.11 -7.31 -13.16
CA ARG A 11 -33.10 -6.66 -14.05
C ARG A 11 -33.77 -5.41 -13.48
N GLY A 12 -33.93 -4.42 -14.35
CA GLY A 12 -35.03 -3.48 -14.30
C GLY A 12 -34.70 -2.07 -14.81
N HIS A 13 -35.32 -1.71 -15.91
CA HIS A 13 -35.34 -0.42 -16.60
C HIS A 13 -35.78 0.76 -15.74
N ASP A 14 -35.23 1.96 -16.00
CA ASP A 14 -36.04 3.08 -16.51
C ASP A 14 -35.18 4.28 -16.97
N GLU A 15 -35.58 4.87 -18.10
CA GLU A 15 -35.00 6.03 -18.76
C GLU A 15 -35.38 7.34 -18.06
N LEU A 16 -34.43 8.27 -17.93
CA LEU A 16 -34.75 9.68 -17.76
C LEU A 16 -33.82 10.57 -18.61
N ARG A 17 -34.41 11.18 -19.61
CA ARG A 17 -33.81 12.22 -20.48
C ARG A 17 -33.67 13.55 -19.72
N VAL A 18 -32.45 14.12 -19.72
CA VAL A 18 -32.27 15.55 -19.41
C VAL A 18 -31.63 16.25 -20.61
N ARG A 19 -32.34 17.19 -21.18
CA ARG A 19 -31.85 18.15 -22.21
C ARG A 19 -31.24 19.35 -21.49
N SER A 20 -30.00 19.71 -21.80
CA SER A 20 -29.46 21.03 -21.46
C SER A 20 -29.10 21.81 -22.72
N LEU A 21 -29.68 23.00 -22.83
CA LEU A 21 -29.42 23.99 -23.84
C LEU A 21 -28.20 24.83 -23.46
N VAL A 22 -27.19 24.88 -24.30
CA VAL A 22 -26.10 25.86 -24.22
C VAL A 22 -26.32 26.93 -25.26
N ARG A 23 -26.49 28.18 -24.83
CA ARG A 23 -26.53 29.37 -25.67
C ARG A 23 -25.12 29.90 -25.89
N ILE A 24 -24.69 29.95 -27.14
CA ILE A 24 -23.46 30.61 -27.57
C ILE A 24 -23.81 32.05 -27.98
N VAL A 25 -23.13 33.03 -27.41
CA VAL A 25 -23.21 34.45 -27.79
C VAL A 25 -21.93 34.83 -28.56
N PRO A 26 -21.97 35.32 -29.76
CA PRO A 26 -20.79 35.78 -30.48
C PRO A 26 -20.45 37.23 -30.14
N VAL A 27 -19.23 37.51 -29.68
CA VAL A 27 -18.69 38.87 -29.59
C VAL A 27 -17.82 39.12 -30.84
N ARG A 28 -18.26 40.07 -31.67
CA ARG A 28 -17.43 40.64 -32.74
C ARG A 28 -16.66 41.85 -32.16
N ASN A 29 -15.35 41.85 -32.29
CA ASN A 29 -14.59 43.09 -32.26
C ASN A 29 -13.57 43.10 -33.41
N HIS A 30 -13.71 44.09 -34.30
CA HIS A 30 -12.72 44.42 -35.31
C HIS A 30 -11.63 45.31 -34.69
N ALA A 31 -10.39 44.88 -34.72
CA ALA A 31 -9.24 45.76 -34.57
C ALA A 31 -8.26 45.52 -35.72
N ARG A 32 -7.78 46.61 -36.27
CA ARG A 32 -6.88 46.67 -37.44
C ARG A 32 -5.55 45.96 -37.13
N LEU A 33 -5.13 45.13 -38.06
CA LEU A 33 -3.79 44.54 -38.11
C LEU A 33 -2.81 45.60 -38.63
N GLU A 34 -1.92 46.08 -37.78
CA GLU A 34 -0.62 46.61 -38.18
C GLU A 34 0.35 45.45 -38.29
N THR A 35 0.92 45.25 -39.46
CA THR A 35 1.92 44.24 -39.75
C THR A 35 3.25 44.63 -39.07
N CYS A 36 3.50 44.07 -37.90
CA CYS A 36 4.85 43.95 -37.37
C CYS A 36 5.43 42.58 -37.79
N GLU A 37 6.39 42.56 -38.70
CA GLU A 37 7.20 41.37 -38.96
C GLU A 37 8.05 41.08 -37.71
N PHE A 38 7.54 40.24 -36.84
CA PHE A 38 8.36 39.60 -35.80
C PHE A 38 9.10 38.44 -36.43
N LYS A 39 10.42 38.51 -36.48
CA LYS A 39 11.29 37.35 -36.63
C LYS A 39 11.06 36.48 -35.40
N LEU A 40 10.15 35.50 -35.50
CA LEU A 40 10.05 34.40 -34.55
C LEU A 40 11.39 33.64 -34.61
N SER A 41 12.13 33.64 -33.52
CA SER A 41 13.33 32.82 -33.37
C SER A 41 12.90 31.34 -33.48
N THR A 42 13.71 30.52 -34.14
CA THR A 42 13.44 29.07 -34.27
C THR A 42 13.27 28.39 -32.91
N GLU A 43 13.89 28.89 -31.85
CA GLU A 43 13.76 28.44 -30.46
C GLU A 43 12.35 28.57 -29.90
N GLY A 44 11.62 29.64 -30.15
CA GLY A 44 10.25 29.81 -29.71
C GLY A 44 9.25 28.88 -30.41
N SER A 45 9.57 28.43 -31.64
CA SER A 45 8.76 27.47 -32.39
C SER A 45 8.95 26.03 -31.92
N THR A 46 10.19 25.65 -31.54
CA THR A 46 10.50 24.31 -30.99
C THR A 46 9.89 24.15 -29.59
N MET A 47 10.06 25.10 -28.68
CA MET A 47 9.44 25.09 -27.35
C MET A 47 7.92 24.94 -27.39
N ALA A 48 7.22 25.61 -28.31
CA ALA A 48 5.79 25.44 -28.47
C ALA A 48 5.40 24.03 -28.93
N ALA A 49 6.20 23.42 -29.83
CA ALA A 49 5.96 22.08 -30.31
C ALA A 49 6.19 21.02 -29.21
N THR A 50 7.27 21.11 -28.43
CA THR A 50 7.55 20.21 -27.30
C THR A 50 6.46 20.30 -26.23
N GLN A 51 5.96 21.51 -25.93
CA GLN A 51 4.86 21.69 -24.99
C GLN A 51 3.53 21.08 -25.48
N GLU A 52 3.26 21.11 -26.78
CA GLU A 52 2.10 20.45 -27.38
C GLU A 52 2.20 18.93 -27.27
N LEU A 53 3.37 18.34 -27.57
CA LEU A 53 3.63 16.90 -27.41
C LEU A 53 3.48 16.46 -25.95
N TYR A 54 4.07 17.21 -25.03
CA TYR A 54 3.95 16.93 -23.60
C TYR A 54 2.49 17.02 -23.14
N SER A 55 1.73 18.00 -23.59
CA SER A 55 0.32 18.16 -23.24
C SER A 55 -0.52 16.97 -23.76
N GLU A 56 -0.26 16.50 -24.99
CA GLU A 56 -0.90 15.30 -25.54
C GLU A 56 -0.58 14.05 -24.70
N LEU A 57 0.69 13.88 -24.29
CA LEU A 57 1.08 12.77 -23.43
C LEU A 57 0.31 12.79 -22.11
N ILE A 58 0.29 13.93 -21.42
CA ILE A 58 -0.41 14.08 -20.14
C ILE A 58 -1.91 13.81 -20.27
N GLU A 59 -2.56 14.28 -21.35
CA GLU A 59 -3.98 13.99 -21.61
C GLU A 59 -4.22 12.47 -21.72
N ARG A 60 -3.36 11.74 -22.44
CA ARG A 60 -3.48 10.29 -22.61
C ARG A 60 -3.27 9.54 -21.29
N LEU A 61 -2.25 9.90 -20.51
CA LEU A 61 -1.98 9.31 -19.20
C LEU A 61 -3.14 9.56 -18.23
N THR A 62 -3.66 10.78 -18.19
CA THR A 62 -4.82 11.16 -17.37
C THR A 62 -6.06 10.36 -17.75
N LYS A 63 -6.31 10.15 -19.04
CA LYS A 63 -7.43 9.33 -19.53
C LYS A 63 -7.30 7.88 -19.08
N THR A 64 -6.10 7.29 -19.17
CA THR A 64 -5.81 5.93 -18.68
C THR A 64 -6.08 5.83 -17.17
N SER A 65 -5.59 6.81 -16.40
CA SER A 65 -5.83 6.89 -14.94
C SER A 65 -7.30 7.01 -14.59
N LEU A 66 -8.08 7.81 -15.33
CA LEU A 66 -9.53 7.93 -15.13
C LEU A 66 -10.26 6.61 -15.36
N LEU A 67 -9.88 5.81 -16.37
CA LEU A 67 -10.43 4.46 -16.57
C LEU A 67 -10.06 3.54 -15.40
N GLY A 68 -8.81 3.61 -14.91
CA GLY A 68 -8.36 2.85 -13.74
C GLY A 68 -9.17 3.21 -12.49
N THR A 69 -9.45 4.49 -12.25
CA THR A 69 -10.27 4.90 -11.08
C THR A 69 -11.73 4.47 -11.20
N CYS A 70 -12.30 4.38 -12.42
CA CYS A 70 -13.63 3.79 -12.61
C CYS A 70 -13.65 2.31 -12.21
N SER A 71 -12.63 1.54 -12.60
CA SER A 71 -12.47 0.14 -12.16
C SER A 71 -12.31 0.05 -10.65
N ALA A 72 -11.50 0.91 -10.04
CA ALA A 72 -11.27 0.93 -8.60
C ALA A 72 -12.56 1.22 -7.81
N VAL A 73 -13.44 2.14 -8.28
CA VAL A 73 -14.74 2.39 -7.65
C VAL A 73 -15.64 1.16 -7.73
N LEU A 74 -15.66 0.44 -8.87
CA LEU A 74 -16.43 -0.79 -9.01
C LEU A 74 -15.88 -1.90 -8.10
N GLY A 75 -14.57 -2.04 -7.99
CA GLY A 75 -13.93 -2.99 -7.08
C GLY A 75 -14.22 -2.68 -5.60
N TRP A 76 -14.19 -1.39 -5.22
CA TRP A 76 -14.59 -0.98 -3.88
C TRP A 76 -16.07 -1.32 -3.60
N ASP A 77 -16.97 -1.01 -4.54
CA ASP A 77 -18.40 -1.28 -4.42
C ASP A 77 -18.67 -2.79 -4.32
N GLU A 78 -17.88 -3.61 -5.00
CA GLU A 78 -17.95 -5.07 -4.92
C GLU A 78 -17.72 -5.58 -3.48
N GLN A 79 -16.73 -5.00 -2.79
CA GLN A 79 -16.37 -5.40 -1.42
C GLN A 79 -17.33 -4.85 -0.35
N VAL A 80 -18.03 -3.75 -0.64
CA VAL A 80 -18.80 -3.00 0.38
C VAL A 80 -20.31 -3.12 0.20
N ASN A 81 -20.81 -3.06 -1.02
CA ASN A 81 -22.24 -2.88 -1.29
C ASN A 81 -22.85 -3.92 -2.24
N LEU A 82 -22.03 -4.59 -3.06
CA LEU A 82 -22.56 -5.44 -4.13
C LEU A 82 -23.43 -6.58 -3.55
N PRO A 83 -24.70 -6.71 -3.98
CA PRO A 83 -25.49 -7.89 -3.64
C PRO A 83 -24.81 -9.18 -4.11
N PRO A 84 -24.88 -10.29 -3.34
CA PRO A 84 -24.21 -11.55 -3.71
C PRO A 84 -24.53 -12.07 -5.12
N ALA A 85 -25.71 -11.74 -5.65
CA ALA A 85 -26.12 -12.13 -6.99
C ALA A 85 -25.54 -11.23 -8.11
N GLY A 86 -24.82 -10.17 -7.78
CA GLY A 86 -24.27 -9.21 -8.75
C GLY A 86 -22.86 -9.53 -9.27
N GLY A 87 -22.18 -10.50 -8.67
CA GLY A 87 -20.75 -10.75 -8.89
C GLY A 87 -20.37 -11.05 -10.34
N GLU A 88 -21.10 -11.96 -11.01
CA GLU A 88 -20.80 -12.35 -12.42
C GLU A 88 -20.83 -11.13 -13.36
N HIS A 89 -21.87 -10.29 -13.24
CA HIS A 89 -21.97 -9.07 -14.05
C HIS A 89 -20.90 -8.04 -13.70
N ARG A 90 -20.53 -7.91 -12.41
CA ARG A 90 -19.45 -7.04 -11.95
C ARG A 90 -18.10 -7.48 -12.55
N ALA A 91 -17.83 -8.79 -12.59
CA ALA A 91 -16.62 -9.31 -13.20
C ALA A 91 -16.54 -8.96 -14.69
N GLU A 92 -17.67 -9.02 -15.44
CA GLU A 92 -17.72 -8.58 -16.85
C GLU A 92 -17.43 -7.08 -16.99
N GLN A 93 -17.96 -6.24 -16.09
CA GLN A 93 -17.70 -4.79 -16.08
C GLN A 93 -16.22 -4.49 -15.82
N LEU A 94 -15.63 -5.15 -14.81
CA LEU A 94 -14.22 -4.96 -14.47
C LEU A 94 -13.29 -5.46 -15.59
N ALA A 95 -13.59 -6.61 -16.19
CA ALA A 95 -12.84 -7.13 -17.33
C ALA A 95 -12.87 -6.18 -18.53
N LEU A 96 -14.05 -5.61 -18.86
CA LEU A 96 -14.18 -4.61 -19.93
C LEU A 96 -13.30 -3.37 -19.65
N LEU A 97 -13.39 -2.82 -18.44
CA LEU A 97 -12.59 -1.63 -18.07
C LEU A 97 -11.10 -1.94 -18.05
N ALA A 98 -10.68 -3.12 -17.57
CA ALA A 98 -9.29 -3.55 -17.61
C ALA A 98 -8.75 -3.60 -19.04
N GLY A 99 -9.50 -4.20 -19.97
CA GLY A 99 -9.16 -4.22 -21.40
C GLY A 99 -9.02 -2.80 -21.99
N MET A 100 -9.99 -1.93 -21.73
CA MET A 100 -9.96 -0.55 -22.21
C MET A 100 -8.77 0.24 -21.63
N THR A 101 -8.46 0.04 -20.34
CA THR A 101 -7.32 0.68 -19.67
C THR A 101 -6.01 0.22 -20.29
N HIS A 102 -5.86 -1.09 -20.49
CA HIS A 102 -4.67 -1.66 -21.11
C HIS A 102 -4.47 -1.15 -22.55
N GLU A 103 -5.52 -1.13 -23.40
CA GLU A 103 -5.45 -0.57 -24.75
C GLU A 103 -4.99 0.89 -24.78
N GLN A 104 -5.41 1.69 -23.77
CA GLN A 104 -4.96 3.07 -23.66
C GLN A 104 -3.50 3.13 -23.18
N ALA A 105 -3.09 2.31 -22.23
CA ALA A 105 -1.73 2.30 -21.66
C ALA A 105 -0.66 1.92 -22.70
N ILE A 106 -0.93 0.94 -23.57
CA ILE A 106 0.00 0.49 -24.61
C ILE A 106 -0.23 1.15 -25.98
N HIS A 107 -1.03 2.20 -26.06
CA HIS A 107 -1.36 2.83 -27.34
C HIS A 107 -0.08 3.32 -28.04
N PRO A 108 0.17 2.97 -29.35
CA PRO A 108 1.43 3.28 -30.06
C PRO A 108 1.81 4.77 -30.01
N ARG A 109 0.80 5.66 -30.05
CA ARG A 109 1.05 7.10 -29.96
C ARG A 109 1.74 7.54 -28.66
N ILE A 110 1.57 6.80 -27.55
CA ILE A 110 2.32 7.06 -26.31
C ILE A 110 3.81 6.80 -26.54
N GLY A 111 4.17 5.66 -27.15
CA GLY A 111 5.56 5.34 -27.50
C GLY A 111 6.20 6.36 -28.43
N GLU A 112 5.44 6.85 -29.46
CA GLU A 112 5.90 7.93 -30.34
C GLU A 112 6.16 9.22 -29.56
N LEU A 113 5.17 9.69 -28.76
CA LEU A 113 5.29 10.90 -27.95
C LEU A 113 6.47 10.83 -26.99
N LEU A 114 6.67 9.69 -26.32
CA LEU A 114 7.82 9.48 -25.43
C LEU A 114 9.13 9.61 -26.17
N SER A 115 9.25 9.00 -27.37
CA SER A 115 10.49 9.08 -28.18
C SER A 115 10.77 10.50 -28.72
N GLU A 116 9.71 11.23 -29.09
CA GLU A 116 9.83 12.63 -29.53
C GLU A 116 10.25 13.55 -28.36
N LEU A 117 9.66 13.35 -27.17
CA LEU A 117 9.96 14.14 -25.97
C LEU A 117 11.35 13.87 -25.40
N GLU A 118 11.80 12.61 -25.42
CA GLU A 118 13.14 12.21 -24.98
C GLU A 118 14.25 12.76 -25.90
N ALA A 119 13.93 13.02 -27.16
CA ALA A 119 14.84 13.62 -28.13
C ALA A 119 14.81 15.16 -28.13
N ALA A 120 13.90 15.79 -27.39
CA ALA A 120 13.75 17.23 -27.35
C ALA A 120 14.71 17.86 -26.34
N ASP A 121 15.54 18.81 -26.80
CA ASP A 121 16.51 19.54 -25.95
C ASP A 121 15.84 20.53 -24.95
N ASP A 122 14.54 20.79 -25.12
CA ASP A 122 13.77 21.82 -24.39
C ASP A 122 12.60 21.23 -23.55
N LEU A 123 12.65 19.94 -23.22
CA LEU A 123 11.67 19.29 -22.33
C LEU A 123 11.74 19.85 -20.88
N GLY A 124 12.89 20.35 -20.48
CA GLY A 124 13.19 20.90 -19.17
C GLY A 124 14.49 20.35 -18.57
N ASP A 125 14.90 20.96 -17.47
CA ASP A 125 16.12 20.53 -16.76
C ASP A 125 15.92 19.15 -16.11
N GLU A 126 17.05 18.49 -15.78
CA GLU A 126 17.06 17.25 -14.98
C GLU A 126 16.33 17.46 -13.65
N GLY A 127 15.42 16.54 -13.31
CA GLY A 127 14.56 16.62 -12.13
C GLY A 127 13.36 17.57 -12.31
N SER A 128 13.11 18.12 -13.50
CA SER A 128 11.88 18.88 -13.77
C SER A 128 10.64 17.98 -13.78
N THR A 129 9.48 18.57 -13.53
CA THR A 129 8.21 17.83 -13.56
C THR A 129 7.97 17.13 -14.90
N ALA A 130 8.34 17.75 -16.00
CA ALA A 130 8.16 17.17 -17.33
C ALA A 130 9.08 15.96 -17.56
N GLU A 131 10.36 16.11 -17.22
CA GLU A 131 11.34 15.02 -17.33
C GLU A 131 10.94 13.81 -16.49
N ILE A 132 10.55 14.02 -15.21
CA ILE A 132 10.10 12.96 -14.31
C ILE A 132 8.86 12.25 -14.85
N ASN A 133 7.86 12.98 -15.33
CA ASN A 133 6.65 12.39 -15.89
C ASN A 133 6.97 11.55 -17.15
N VAL A 134 7.82 12.03 -18.04
CA VAL A 134 8.25 11.29 -19.23
C VAL A 134 9.03 10.03 -18.86
N LYS A 135 10.00 10.12 -17.95
CA LYS A 135 10.79 9.00 -17.45
C LYS A 135 9.90 7.88 -16.87
N HIS A 136 8.95 8.22 -16.00
CA HIS A 136 8.05 7.24 -15.41
C HIS A 136 7.04 6.69 -16.43
N ALA A 137 6.54 7.51 -17.35
CA ALA A 137 5.65 7.06 -18.40
C ALA A 137 6.37 6.09 -19.36
N ARG A 138 7.64 6.36 -19.71
CA ARG A 138 8.48 5.45 -20.50
C ARG A 138 8.65 4.11 -19.79
N ARG A 139 9.02 4.14 -18.52
CA ARG A 139 9.19 2.91 -17.73
C ARG A 139 7.93 2.05 -17.71
N SER A 140 6.76 2.64 -17.47
CA SER A 140 5.48 1.92 -17.48
C SER A 140 5.13 1.38 -18.87
N TYR A 141 5.26 2.22 -19.92
CA TYR A 141 4.98 1.83 -21.29
C TYR A 141 5.86 0.66 -21.76
N ASP A 142 7.16 0.74 -21.49
CA ASP A 142 8.11 -0.31 -21.89
C ASP A 142 7.83 -1.62 -21.14
N ARG A 143 7.45 -1.55 -19.86
CA ARG A 143 7.08 -2.74 -19.08
C ARG A 143 5.82 -3.40 -19.63
N ASP A 144 4.75 -2.61 -19.84
CA ASP A 144 3.46 -3.11 -20.32
C ASP A 144 3.56 -3.71 -21.72
N THR A 145 4.45 -3.19 -22.58
CA THR A 145 4.65 -3.66 -23.96
C THR A 145 5.61 -4.84 -24.08
N LYS A 146 6.42 -5.15 -23.04
CA LYS A 146 7.33 -6.31 -23.05
C LYS A 146 6.62 -7.64 -22.82
N LEU A 147 5.49 -7.63 -22.15
CA LEU A 147 4.77 -8.86 -21.80
C LEU A 147 4.01 -9.41 -23.02
N PRO A 148 4.29 -10.68 -23.44
CA PRO A 148 3.51 -11.30 -24.49
C PRO A 148 2.04 -11.45 -24.06
N GLN A 149 1.09 -11.12 -24.93
CA GLN A 149 -0.35 -11.22 -24.65
C GLN A 149 -0.73 -12.60 -24.10
N GLN A 150 -0.19 -13.67 -24.70
CA GLN A 150 -0.46 -15.04 -24.26
C GLN A 150 -0.03 -15.30 -22.82
N LEU A 151 1.09 -14.71 -22.38
CA LEU A 151 1.56 -14.83 -20.99
C LEU A 151 0.62 -14.10 -20.02
N VAL A 152 0.16 -12.89 -20.39
CA VAL A 152 -0.79 -12.10 -19.58
C VAL A 152 -2.12 -12.86 -19.42
N GLU A 153 -2.66 -13.42 -20.51
CA GLU A 153 -3.89 -14.22 -20.49
C GLU A 153 -3.75 -15.48 -19.61
N GLU A 154 -2.62 -16.20 -19.74
CA GLU A 154 -2.37 -17.42 -18.96
C GLU A 154 -2.12 -17.10 -17.47
N LEU A 155 -1.39 -16.02 -17.13
CA LEU A 155 -1.24 -15.54 -15.77
C LEU A 155 -2.61 -15.24 -15.13
N SER A 156 -3.45 -14.46 -15.81
CA SER A 156 -4.79 -14.13 -15.31
C SER A 156 -5.64 -15.39 -15.07
N ARG A 157 -5.63 -16.33 -16.02
CA ARG A 157 -6.38 -17.59 -15.90
C ARG A 157 -5.87 -18.46 -14.74
N VAL A 158 -4.54 -18.60 -14.64
CA VAL A 158 -3.92 -19.48 -13.64
C VAL A 158 -4.09 -18.92 -12.23
N THR A 159 -3.87 -17.61 -12.03
CA THR A 159 -4.01 -16.99 -10.71
C THR A 159 -5.46 -17.05 -10.22
N THR A 160 -6.46 -16.86 -11.09
CA THR A 160 -7.88 -17.03 -10.74
C THR A 160 -8.18 -18.45 -10.24
N LEU A 161 -7.72 -19.47 -10.98
CA LEU A 161 -7.95 -20.87 -10.58
C LEU A 161 -7.12 -21.28 -9.36
N SER A 162 -5.90 -20.75 -9.25
CA SER A 162 -5.00 -20.94 -8.12
C SER A 162 -5.59 -20.42 -6.81
N GLN A 163 -6.23 -19.24 -6.85
CA GLN A 163 -6.93 -18.68 -5.67
C GLN A 163 -8.09 -19.57 -5.23
N GLN A 164 -8.90 -20.08 -6.16
CA GLN A 164 -9.98 -21.01 -5.83
C GLN A 164 -9.44 -22.30 -5.19
N ALA A 165 -8.38 -22.88 -5.75
CA ALA A 165 -7.73 -24.05 -5.20
C ALA A 165 -7.13 -23.78 -3.82
N TRP A 166 -6.51 -22.60 -3.62
CA TRP A 166 -5.96 -22.17 -2.33
C TRP A 166 -7.04 -22.05 -1.25
N VAL A 167 -8.22 -21.47 -1.55
CA VAL A 167 -9.32 -21.37 -0.59
C VAL A 167 -9.72 -22.75 -0.04
N GLU A 168 -9.89 -23.74 -0.91
CA GLU A 168 -10.23 -25.11 -0.50
C GLU A 168 -9.07 -25.81 0.21
N ALA A 169 -7.83 -25.66 -0.28
CA ALA A 169 -6.63 -26.21 0.34
C ALA A 169 -6.44 -25.67 1.76
N ARG A 170 -6.55 -24.34 1.94
CA ARG A 170 -6.45 -23.70 3.26
C ARG A 170 -7.53 -24.18 4.21
N LYS A 171 -8.79 -24.24 3.75
CA LYS A 171 -9.93 -24.70 4.56
C LYS A 171 -9.75 -26.12 5.07
N ASN A 172 -9.14 -26.99 4.27
CA ASN A 172 -8.91 -28.40 4.60
C ASN A 172 -7.51 -28.67 5.17
N SER A 173 -6.66 -27.65 5.30
CA SER A 173 -5.24 -27.76 5.66
C SER A 173 -4.50 -28.80 4.80
N ASP A 174 -4.71 -28.74 3.47
CA ASP A 174 -4.17 -29.68 2.49
C ASP A 174 -3.30 -28.93 1.46
N TYR A 175 -2.04 -28.77 1.77
CA TYR A 175 -1.07 -28.13 0.86
C TYR A 175 -0.93 -28.91 -0.45
N SER A 176 -1.08 -30.22 -0.44
CA SER A 176 -0.90 -31.04 -1.64
C SER A 176 -1.92 -30.70 -2.75
N ALA A 177 -3.09 -30.21 -2.37
CA ALA A 177 -4.11 -29.73 -3.32
C ALA A 177 -3.72 -28.37 -3.97
N PHE A 178 -2.91 -27.56 -3.30
CA PHE A 178 -2.45 -26.26 -3.79
C PHE A 178 -1.10 -26.32 -4.51
N GLU A 179 -0.21 -27.21 -4.15
CA GLU A 179 1.17 -27.33 -4.68
C GLU A 179 1.26 -27.30 -6.22
N PRO A 180 0.40 -28.02 -7.00
CA PRO A 180 0.45 -27.96 -8.46
C PRO A 180 0.15 -26.57 -9.03
N TRP A 181 -0.71 -25.80 -8.36
CA TRP A 181 -1.06 -24.44 -8.75
C TRP A 181 0.09 -23.47 -8.44
N LEU A 182 0.69 -23.58 -7.27
CA LEU A 182 1.87 -22.80 -6.92
C LEU A 182 3.02 -23.06 -7.89
N THR A 183 3.28 -24.32 -8.23
CA THR A 183 4.31 -24.72 -9.21
C THR A 183 4.07 -24.06 -10.57
N LYS A 184 2.82 -24.05 -11.03
CA LYS A 184 2.45 -23.42 -12.30
C LYS A 184 2.58 -21.90 -12.25
N THR A 185 2.12 -21.28 -11.16
CA THR A 185 2.24 -19.82 -10.93
C THR A 185 3.71 -19.40 -10.94
N LEU A 186 4.57 -20.11 -10.22
CA LEU A 186 6.02 -19.85 -10.21
C LEU A 186 6.66 -19.97 -11.59
N GLY A 187 6.24 -20.96 -12.39
CA GLY A 187 6.68 -21.10 -13.79
C GLY A 187 6.36 -19.86 -14.63
N LEU A 188 5.10 -19.41 -14.58
CA LEU A 188 4.66 -18.22 -15.31
C LEU A 188 5.31 -16.93 -14.79
N LYS A 189 5.55 -16.80 -13.48
CA LYS A 189 6.24 -15.65 -12.91
C LYS A 189 7.72 -15.59 -13.28
N ARG A 190 8.38 -16.73 -13.52
CA ARG A 190 9.72 -16.77 -14.12
C ARG A 190 9.69 -16.29 -15.57
N GLU A 191 8.72 -16.75 -16.37
CA GLU A 191 8.55 -16.28 -17.75
C GLU A 191 8.27 -14.78 -17.81
N GLU A 192 7.48 -14.24 -16.87
CA GLU A 192 7.23 -12.81 -16.73
C GLU A 192 8.52 -12.05 -16.39
N ALA A 193 9.29 -12.51 -15.41
CA ALA A 193 10.57 -11.91 -15.04
C ALA A 193 11.56 -11.89 -16.22
N GLU A 194 11.65 -12.98 -16.99
CA GLU A 194 12.49 -13.06 -18.20
C GLU A 194 12.02 -12.07 -19.28
N ALA A 195 10.72 -11.94 -19.50
CA ALA A 195 10.16 -11.02 -20.50
C ALA A 195 10.44 -9.55 -20.13
N ILE A 196 10.31 -9.19 -18.84
CA ILE A 196 10.62 -7.85 -18.33
C ILE A 196 12.12 -7.59 -18.40
N GLY A 197 12.92 -8.59 -18.02
CA GLY A 197 14.38 -8.50 -17.85
C GLY A 197 14.78 -7.94 -16.48
N TYR A 198 15.87 -8.44 -15.96
CA TYR A 198 16.42 -8.07 -14.64
C TYR A 198 17.93 -7.75 -14.66
N GLY A 199 18.48 -7.50 -15.88
CA GLY A 199 19.89 -7.13 -16.06
C GLY A 199 20.86 -8.16 -15.45
N ASP A 200 21.80 -7.66 -14.63
CA ASP A 200 22.75 -8.50 -13.90
C ASP A 200 22.20 -9.04 -12.56
N GLY A 201 20.92 -8.76 -12.24
CA GLY A 201 20.22 -9.18 -11.04
C GLY A 201 19.67 -10.61 -11.12
N GLN A 202 18.54 -10.83 -10.44
CA GLN A 202 17.86 -12.12 -10.40
C GLN A 202 16.36 -11.98 -10.76
N PRO A 203 15.67 -13.06 -11.15
CA PRO A 203 14.25 -13.00 -11.53
C PRO A 203 13.35 -12.31 -10.51
N TYR A 204 13.67 -12.43 -9.23
CA TYR A 204 12.94 -11.77 -8.16
C TYR A 204 12.96 -10.24 -8.26
N ASP A 205 14.07 -9.65 -8.74
CA ASP A 205 14.22 -8.19 -8.87
C ASP A 205 13.22 -7.61 -9.87
N ALA A 206 12.95 -8.33 -10.97
CA ALA A 206 11.96 -7.91 -11.97
C ALA A 206 10.53 -7.87 -11.40
N LEU A 207 10.20 -8.79 -10.48
CA LEU A 207 8.88 -8.88 -9.85
C LEU A 207 8.74 -7.88 -8.70
N LEU A 208 9.82 -7.70 -7.93
CA LEU A 208 9.90 -6.72 -6.84
C LEU A 208 9.70 -5.28 -7.33
N ASP A 209 10.20 -4.97 -8.53
CA ASP A 209 10.16 -3.65 -9.16
C ASP A 209 8.73 -3.12 -9.41
N ASP A 210 7.70 -4.00 -9.42
CA ASP A 210 6.29 -3.60 -9.47
C ASP A 210 5.83 -2.90 -8.18
N TYR A 211 6.40 -3.28 -7.07
CA TYR A 211 5.97 -2.87 -5.73
C TYR A 211 6.91 -1.85 -5.09
N GLU A 212 8.22 -2.04 -5.31
CA GLU A 212 9.28 -1.20 -4.78
C GLU A 212 10.26 -0.83 -5.91
N PRO A 213 9.91 0.15 -6.75
CA PRO A 213 10.69 0.53 -7.92
C PRO A 213 12.16 0.82 -7.63
N GLY A 214 13.05 0.10 -8.33
CA GLY A 214 14.49 0.25 -8.19
C GLY A 214 15.13 -0.52 -7.03
N ALA A 215 14.34 -1.18 -6.17
CA ALA A 215 14.88 -2.08 -5.17
C ALA A 215 15.31 -3.40 -5.80
N THR A 216 16.30 -4.04 -5.18
CA THR A 216 16.77 -5.38 -5.54
C THR A 216 16.70 -6.30 -4.32
N ALA A 217 16.61 -7.61 -4.56
CA ALA A 217 16.68 -8.58 -3.47
C ALA A 217 17.95 -8.39 -2.62
N ALA A 218 19.08 -8.08 -3.25
CA ALA A 218 20.33 -7.82 -2.54
C ALA A 218 20.25 -6.58 -1.64
N SER A 219 19.62 -5.49 -2.09
CA SER A 219 19.45 -4.28 -1.27
C SER A 219 18.50 -4.51 -0.09
N ILE A 220 17.44 -5.26 -0.30
CA ILE A 220 16.48 -5.64 0.76
C ILE A 220 17.13 -6.61 1.75
N GLN A 221 17.87 -7.59 1.27
CA GLN A 221 18.60 -8.52 2.13
C GLN A 221 19.57 -7.78 3.06
N ALA A 222 20.32 -6.81 2.52
CA ALA A 222 21.24 -6.00 3.31
C ALA A 222 20.55 -5.16 4.41
N ALA A 223 19.27 -4.78 4.21
CA ALA A 223 18.47 -4.10 5.21
C ALA A 223 17.83 -5.08 6.22
N PHE A 224 17.39 -6.25 5.76
CA PHE A 224 16.66 -7.21 6.59
C PHE A 224 17.56 -8.08 7.47
N ASP A 225 18.76 -8.44 7.02
CA ASP A 225 19.66 -9.29 7.81
C ASP A 225 19.99 -8.69 9.18
N PRO A 226 20.49 -7.45 9.29
CA PRO A 226 20.77 -6.86 10.59
C PRO A 226 19.49 -6.65 11.43
N LEU A 227 18.35 -6.36 10.80
CA LEU A 227 17.07 -6.24 11.50
C LEU A 227 16.66 -7.60 12.10
N ARG A 228 16.75 -8.69 11.34
CA ARG A 228 16.46 -10.05 11.81
C ARG A 228 17.36 -10.44 12.98
N ASP A 229 18.66 -10.19 12.85
CA ASP A 229 19.67 -10.55 13.86
C ASP A 229 19.43 -9.88 15.22
N GLU A 230 18.72 -8.74 15.24
CA GLU A 230 18.30 -8.05 16.46
C GLU A 230 16.87 -8.43 16.91
N LEU A 231 15.95 -8.69 15.97
CA LEU A 231 14.56 -9.03 16.29
C LEU A 231 14.41 -10.41 16.93
N VAL A 232 15.10 -11.42 16.39
CA VAL A 232 15.01 -12.80 16.94
C VAL A 232 15.40 -12.85 18.41
N PRO A 233 16.54 -12.27 18.84
CA PRO A 233 16.86 -12.16 20.26
C PRO A 233 15.85 -11.35 21.08
N LEU A 234 15.28 -10.28 20.51
CA LEU A 234 14.27 -9.47 21.21
C LEU A 234 13.00 -10.28 21.49
N VAL A 235 12.49 -11.02 20.49
CA VAL A 235 11.33 -11.92 20.66
C VAL A 235 11.62 -12.99 21.72
N ALA A 236 12.81 -13.58 21.71
CA ALA A 236 13.21 -14.55 22.72
C ALA A 236 13.25 -13.92 24.12
N ALA A 237 13.85 -12.74 24.28
CA ALA A 237 13.93 -12.02 25.56
C ALA A 237 12.53 -11.64 26.09
N ILE A 238 11.63 -11.16 25.24
CA ILE A 238 10.23 -10.87 25.61
C ILE A 238 9.55 -12.14 26.15
N ARG A 239 9.64 -13.24 25.43
CA ARG A 239 9.08 -14.53 25.85
C ARG A 239 9.66 -15.02 27.18
N GLU A 240 10.98 -14.92 27.36
CA GLU A 240 11.69 -15.37 28.55
C GLU A 240 11.44 -14.46 29.76
N SER A 241 11.01 -13.21 29.56
CA SER A 241 10.66 -12.28 30.66
C SER A 241 9.53 -12.82 31.56
N GLY A 242 8.68 -13.71 31.01
CA GLY A 242 7.50 -14.24 31.69
C GLY A 242 6.43 -13.19 32.01
N ARG A 243 6.62 -11.95 31.58
CA ARG A 243 5.65 -10.86 31.77
C ARG A 243 4.61 -10.88 30.65
N GLN A 244 3.35 -10.69 31.00
CA GLN A 244 2.25 -10.60 30.05
C GLN A 244 1.22 -9.58 30.51
N PRO A 245 0.62 -8.79 29.59
CA PRO A 245 -0.52 -7.94 29.91
C PRO A 245 -1.80 -8.74 30.16
N ASP A 246 -2.76 -8.12 30.82
CA ASP A 246 -4.13 -8.64 30.86
C ASP A 246 -4.84 -8.30 29.52
N THR A 247 -4.78 -9.21 28.56
CA THR A 247 -5.46 -9.06 27.27
C THR A 247 -6.97 -9.20 27.34
N THR A 248 -7.53 -9.62 28.50
CA THR A 248 -8.99 -9.63 28.66
C THR A 248 -9.57 -8.22 28.58
N ILE A 249 -8.79 -7.20 28.88
CA ILE A 249 -9.17 -5.79 28.76
C ILE A 249 -9.66 -5.48 27.34
N ILE A 250 -8.92 -5.92 26.32
CA ILE A 250 -9.18 -5.59 24.91
C ILE A 250 -10.17 -6.55 24.22
N THR A 251 -10.61 -7.58 24.94
CA THR A 251 -11.58 -8.58 24.45
C THR A 251 -12.91 -8.54 25.19
N ARG A 252 -13.15 -7.52 26.05
CA ARG A 252 -14.45 -7.25 26.67
C ARG A 252 -15.46 -6.83 25.61
N PHE A 253 -16.70 -6.59 26.00
CA PHE A 253 -17.73 -6.13 25.08
C PHE A 253 -17.54 -4.65 24.72
N TYR A 254 -17.36 -4.39 23.44
CA TYR A 254 -17.19 -3.07 22.83
C TYR A 254 -18.25 -2.89 21.73
N PRO A 255 -19.36 -2.16 21.97
CA PRO A 255 -20.44 -1.99 21.00
C PRO A 255 -19.93 -1.41 19.67
N VAL A 256 -20.35 -1.98 18.54
CA VAL A 256 -19.89 -1.62 17.18
C VAL A 256 -20.08 -0.13 16.88
N ASP A 257 -21.24 0.45 17.22
CA ASP A 257 -21.49 1.88 16.96
C ASP A 257 -20.53 2.78 17.72
N ALA A 258 -20.17 2.39 18.97
CA ALA A 258 -19.21 3.13 19.78
C ALA A 258 -17.77 2.95 19.23
N GLN A 259 -17.38 1.76 18.77
CA GLN A 259 -16.11 1.54 18.08
C GLN A 259 -16.01 2.42 16.82
N ARG A 260 -17.08 2.47 16.01
CA ARG A 260 -17.14 3.31 14.82
C ARG A 260 -16.95 4.80 15.14
N GLN A 261 -17.65 5.28 16.18
CA GLN A 261 -17.55 6.68 16.58
C GLN A 261 -16.14 7.06 17.00
N ILE A 262 -15.52 6.31 17.91
CA ILE A 262 -14.16 6.62 18.39
C ILE A 262 -13.10 6.45 17.30
N GLY A 263 -13.29 5.51 16.37
CA GLY A 263 -12.44 5.33 15.20
C GLY A 263 -12.48 6.54 14.26
N ILE A 264 -13.69 7.06 13.95
CA ILE A 264 -13.87 8.28 13.16
C ILE A 264 -13.26 9.49 13.86
N GLU A 265 -13.44 9.62 15.18
CA GLU A 265 -12.84 10.71 15.95
C GLU A 265 -11.32 10.64 15.92
N ALA A 266 -10.72 9.45 16.06
CA ALA A 266 -9.27 9.26 16.02
C ALA A 266 -8.72 9.55 14.60
N ALA A 267 -9.33 9.01 13.54
CA ALA A 267 -8.95 9.28 12.16
C ALA A 267 -9.03 10.78 11.81
N THR A 268 -10.09 11.47 12.29
CA THR A 268 -10.23 12.94 12.12
C THR A 268 -9.13 13.69 12.86
N ALA A 269 -8.80 13.29 14.07
CA ALA A 269 -7.78 13.95 14.90
C ALA A 269 -6.39 13.86 14.26
N ILE A 270 -6.00 12.70 13.72
CA ILE A 270 -4.74 12.53 12.99
C ILE A 270 -4.74 13.22 11.63
N GLY A 271 -5.91 13.64 11.13
CA GLY A 271 -6.04 14.52 9.97
C GLY A 271 -6.64 13.92 8.72
N PHE A 272 -7.25 12.72 8.78
CA PHE A 272 -8.05 12.22 7.66
C PHE A 272 -9.26 13.12 7.44
N CYS A 273 -9.47 13.54 6.18
CA CYS A 273 -10.55 14.46 5.79
C CYS A 273 -11.78 13.68 5.31
N PHE A 274 -12.84 13.65 6.11
CA PHE A 274 -14.09 12.98 5.74
C PHE A 274 -14.94 13.72 4.70
N ASP A 275 -14.63 15.01 4.40
CA ASP A 275 -15.22 15.69 3.24
C ASP A 275 -14.67 15.16 1.90
N SER A 276 -13.51 14.53 1.92
CA SER A 276 -12.83 13.89 0.79
C SER A 276 -12.68 12.38 0.99
N GLY A 277 -13.49 11.78 1.86
CA GLY A 277 -13.39 10.36 2.16
C GLY A 277 -14.55 9.84 2.99
N ARG A 278 -14.55 8.52 3.24
CA ARG A 278 -15.56 7.84 4.06
C ARG A 278 -14.96 6.59 4.71
N LEU A 279 -15.65 6.04 5.70
CA LEU A 279 -15.31 4.79 6.38
C LEU A 279 -16.50 3.83 6.28
N ASP A 280 -16.29 2.68 5.65
CA ASP A 280 -17.28 1.63 5.44
C ASP A 280 -16.85 0.30 6.07
N ILE A 281 -17.71 -0.71 5.97
CA ILE A 281 -17.43 -2.05 6.49
C ILE A 281 -17.10 -2.98 5.32
N ALA A 282 -16.00 -3.72 5.44
CA ALA A 282 -15.63 -4.78 4.53
C ALA A 282 -15.06 -5.99 5.30
N THR A 283 -14.97 -7.14 4.65
CA THR A 283 -14.39 -8.35 5.24
C THR A 283 -12.92 -8.15 5.62
N HIS A 284 -12.17 -7.47 4.76
CA HIS A 284 -10.80 -7.04 5.01
C HIS A 284 -10.72 -5.52 4.99
N PRO A 285 -10.06 -4.87 5.97
CA PRO A 285 -9.74 -3.44 5.91
C PRO A 285 -8.89 -3.12 4.68
N PHE A 286 -9.19 -2.02 4.01
CA PHE A 286 -8.39 -1.46 2.93
C PHE A 286 -8.68 0.02 2.71
N CYS A 287 -7.71 0.73 2.12
CA CYS A 287 -7.85 2.10 1.63
C CYS A 287 -7.82 2.12 0.10
N SER A 288 -8.70 2.91 -0.51
CA SER A 288 -8.72 3.16 -1.94
C SER A 288 -8.75 4.64 -2.25
N GLY A 289 -7.73 5.13 -2.96
CA GLY A 289 -7.71 6.45 -3.59
C GLY A 289 -8.31 6.38 -4.99
N PHE A 290 -9.35 7.19 -5.27
CA PHE A 290 -9.99 7.26 -6.59
C PHE A 290 -9.64 8.54 -7.34
N GLY A 291 -8.71 9.30 -6.80
CA GLY A 291 -8.28 10.56 -7.34
C GLY A 291 -8.64 11.76 -6.46
N PRO A 292 -8.49 12.97 -6.97
CA PRO A 292 -8.65 14.18 -6.17
C PRO A 292 -10.01 14.29 -5.50
N GLY A 293 -10.03 14.24 -4.15
CA GLY A 293 -11.25 14.45 -3.37
C GLY A 293 -12.10 13.20 -3.10
N ASP A 294 -11.65 12.00 -3.47
CA ASP A 294 -12.33 10.75 -3.12
C ASP A 294 -11.32 9.68 -2.69
N CYS A 295 -11.21 9.47 -1.37
CA CYS A 295 -10.39 8.42 -0.75
C CYS A 295 -11.21 7.68 0.29
N ARG A 296 -11.39 6.36 0.15
CA ARG A 296 -12.31 5.58 0.96
C ARG A 296 -11.57 4.54 1.77
N LEU A 297 -11.93 4.50 3.06
CA LEU A 297 -11.42 3.55 4.04
C LEU A 297 -12.46 2.47 4.28
N THR A 298 -12.02 1.28 4.62
CA THR A 298 -12.88 0.24 5.16
C THR A 298 -12.28 -0.32 6.43
N THR A 299 -13.13 -0.88 7.29
CA THR A 299 -12.71 -1.59 8.50
C THR A 299 -13.65 -2.74 8.79
N ARG A 300 -13.29 -3.58 9.76
CA ARG A 300 -14.09 -4.70 10.26
C ARG A 300 -14.25 -4.57 11.76
N TYR A 301 -15.47 -4.69 12.25
CA TYR A 301 -15.79 -4.60 13.68
C TYR A 301 -16.00 -6.00 14.28
N ASP A 302 -15.48 -6.17 15.50
CA ASP A 302 -15.74 -7.30 16.38
C ASP A 302 -16.06 -6.72 17.77
N GLU A 303 -17.20 -7.10 18.35
CA GLU A 303 -17.62 -6.63 19.67
C GLU A 303 -16.71 -7.11 20.81
N HIS A 304 -15.87 -8.11 20.55
CA HIS A 304 -14.92 -8.68 21.50
C HIS A 304 -13.44 -8.54 21.08
N HIS A 305 -13.16 -7.60 20.15
CA HIS A 305 -11.79 -7.32 19.74
C HIS A 305 -11.62 -5.85 19.33
N PHE A 306 -11.56 -4.96 20.33
CA PHE A 306 -11.40 -3.51 20.11
C PHE A 306 -10.20 -3.13 19.24
N PRO A 307 -8.97 -3.71 19.42
CA PRO A 307 -7.79 -3.30 18.66
C PRO A 307 -7.97 -3.45 17.15
N GLY A 308 -8.64 -4.50 16.67
CA GLY A 308 -8.78 -4.77 15.25
C GLY A 308 -9.43 -3.63 14.48
N ALA A 309 -10.57 -3.12 14.96
CA ALA A 309 -11.26 -2.01 14.31
C ALA A 309 -10.55 -0.67 14.52
N PHE A 310 -10.06 -0.41 15.73
CA PHE A 310 -9.46 0.89 16.07
C PHE A 310 -8.13 1.11 15.35
N PHE A 311 -7.19 0.19 15.49
CA PHE A 311 -5.88 0.30 14.84
C PHE A 311 -5.97 0.07 13.34
N GLY A 312 -6.88 -0.81 12.87
CA GLY A 312 -7.18 -0.92 11.45
C GLY A 312 -7.70 0.39 10.85
N THR A 313 -8.57 1.12 11.56
CA THR A 313 -9.02 2.45 11.11
C THR A 313 -7.87 3.47 11.05
N LEU A 314 -6.94 3.47 12.01
CA LEU A 314 -5.76 4.34 11.99
C LEU A 314 -4.79 3.95 10.86
N HIS A 315 -4.61 2.66 10.61
CA HIS A 315 -3.80 2.12 9.52
C HIS A 315 -4.33 2.62 8.17
N GLU A 316 -5.61 2.36 7.89
CA GLU A 316 -6.22 2.79 6.62
C GLU A 316 -6.29 4.33 6.51
N ALA A 317 -6.48 5.04 7.63
CA ALA A 317 -6.41 6.49 7.63
C ALA A 317 -5.00 7.01 7.31
N GLY A 318 -3.94 6.29 7.70
CA GLY A 318 -2.56 6.60 7.32
C GLY A 318 -2.36 6.55 5.81
N HIS A 319 -2.80 5.47 5.16
CA HIS A 319 -2.86 5.37 3.71
C HIS A 319 -3.69 6.50 3.09
N GLY A 320 -4.87 6.76 3.67
CA GLY A 320 -5.78 7.79 3.17
C GLY A 320 -5.25 9.22 3.30
N ILE A 321 -4.49 9.53 4.34
CA ILE A 321 -3.81 10.83 4.51
C ILE A 321 -2.74 11.00 3.43
N TYR A 322 -2.04 9.95 3.03
CA TYR A 322 -1.10 10.00 1.91
C TYR A 322 -1.84 10.32 0.60
N GLU A 323 -2.88 9.57 0.25
CA GLU A 323 -3.70 9.80 -0.95
C GLU A 323 -4.30 11.22 -0.99
N GLN A 324 -4.82 11.70 0.16
CA GLN A 324 -5.35 13.06 0.28
C GLN A 324 -4.28 14.15 0.22
N GLY A 325 -3.03 13.81 0.50
CA GLY A 325 -1.87 14.71 0.50
C GLY A 325 -1.18 14.87 -0.85
N LEU A 326 -1.47 14.02 -1.84
CA LEU A 326 -0.91 14.10 -3.19
C LEU A 326 -1.30 15.40 -3.91
N ASP A 327 -0.47 15.83 -4.88
CA ASP A 327 -0.79 16.99 -5.71
C ASP A 327 -1.97 16.70 -6.65
N LYS A 328 -3.11 17.29 -6.32
CA LYS A 328 -4.37 17.14 -7.07
C LYS A 328 -4.28 17.62 -8.52
N GLN A 329 -3.39 18.58 -8.81
CA GLN A 329 -3.23 19.12 -10.16
C GLN A 329 -2.41 18.20 -11.06
N ALA A 330 -1.60 17.33 -10.44
CA ALA A 330 -0.76 16.35 -11.13
C ALA A 330 -1.45 14.98 -11.30
N PHE A 331 -2.74 14.86 -11.00
CA PHE A 331 -3.48 13.60 -11.13
C PHE A 331 -3.29 12.94 -12.50
N GLY A 332 -3.05 11.66 -12.52
CA GLY A 332 -2.80 10.87 -13.72
C GLY A 332 -1.36 10.90 -14.22
N THR A 333 -0.48 11.59 -13.50
CA THR A 333 0.96 11.64 -13.79
C THR A 333 1.80 11.09 -12.63
N ALA A 334 3.08 10.87 -12.87
CA ALA A 334 4.02 10.42 -11.83
C ALA A 334 4.10 11.41 -10.66
N MET A 335 4.05 12.70 -10.93
CA MET A 335 4.11 13.74 -9.89
C MET A 335 2.85 13.77 -8.99
N GLY A 336 1.73 13.22 -9.45
CA GLY A 336 0.50 13.05 -8.67
C GLY A 336 0.30 11.62 -8.11
N GLY A 337 1.32 10.77 -8.18
CA GLY A 337 1.26 9.39 -7.72
C GLY A 337 2.11 9.10 -6.49
N THR A 338 1.82 8.01 -5.79
CA THR A 338 2.59 7.51 -4.64
C THR A 338 3.90 6.87 -5.10
N VAL A 339 4.96 6.98 -4.29
CA VAL A 339 6.33 6.58 -4.66
C VAL A 339 6.43 5.07 -4.87
N SER A 340 6.05 4.29 -3.85
CA SER A 340 6.11 2.83 -3.83
C SER A 340 5.09 2.28 -2.82
N LEU A 341 4.87 0.96 -2.82
CA LEU A 341 4.05 0.32 -1.79
C LEU A 341 4.72 0.37 -0.41
N GLY A 342 6.05 0.28 -0.33
CA GLY A 342 6.78 0.41 0.94
C GLY A 342 6.61 1.81 1.55
N ILE A 343 6.72 2.88 0.74
CA ILE A 343 6.46 4.24 1.22
C ILE A 343 4.98 4.42 1.58
N HIS A 344 4.05 3.81 0.84
CA HIS A 344 2.62 3.85 1.16
C HIS A 344 2.32 3.16 2.50
N GLU A 345 2.89 1.98 2.73
CA GLU A 345 2.79 1.25 4.00
C GLU A 345 3.47 2.00 5.16
N SER A 346 4.51 2.79 4.88
CA SER A 346 5.15 3.59 5.92
C SER A 346 4.20 4.61 6.56
N GLN A 347 3.24 5.12 5.79
CA GLN A 347 2.25 6.08 6.28
C GLN A 347 1.21 5.39 7.19
N SER A 348 0.72 4.23 6.81
CA SER A 348 -0.19 3.43 7.62
C SER A 348 0.47 2.98 8.94
N ARG A 349 1.67 2.41 8.85
CA ARG A 349 2.41 1.92 10.02
C ARG A 349 2.83 3.04 10.96
N MET A 350 3.15 4.21 10.44
CA MET A 350 3.45 5.37 11.30
C MET A 350 2.24 5.75 12.14
N TRP A 351 1.06 5.93 11.53
CA TRP A 351 -0.14 6.33 12.26
C TRP A 351 -0.71 5.22 13.13
N GLU A 352 -0.63 3.96 12.71
CA GLU A 352 -1.05 2.81 13.52
C GLU A 352 -0.12 2.59 14.71
N ASN A 353 1.18 2.37 14.45
CA ASN A 353 2.12 1.85 15.44
C ASN A 353 2.87 2.94 16.18
N LEU A 354 3.55 3.85 15.45
CA LEU A 354 4.40 4.85 16.10
C LEU A 354 3.57 5.90 16.84
N VAL A 355 2.44 6.30 16.29
CA VAL A 355 1.50 7.25 16.88
C VAL A 355 0.42 6.53 17.70
N GLY A 356 -0.45 5.76 17.08
CA GLY A 356 -1.67 5.20 17.67
C GLY A 356 -1.44 4.25 18.85
N ARG A 357 -0.33 3.52 18.85
CA ARG A 357 0.05 2.62 19.96
C ARG A 357 0.97 3.29 20.97
N SER A 358 1.29 4.59 20.84
CA SER A 358 2.17 5.30 21.78
C SER A 358 1.47 5.63 23.10
N PRO A 359 2.21 5.71 24.22
CA PRO A 359 1.63 6.14 25.50
C PRO A 359 1.11 7.57 25.43
N ALA A 360 1.73 8.45 24.64
CA ALA A 360 1.30 9.84 24.47
C ALA A 360 -0.05 9.96 23.75
N PHE A 361 -0.29 9.15 22.73
CA PHE A 361 -1.59 9.07 22.06
C PHE A 361 -2.67 8.66 23.07
N TRP A 362 -2.43 7.64 23.88
CA TRP A 362 -3.39 7.16 24.89
C TRP A 362 -3.54 8.11 26.07
N GLN A 363 -2.53 8.92 26.40
CA GLN A 363 -2.72 10.01 27.37
C GLN A 363 -3.83 10.98 26.93
N HIS A 364 -3.95 11.23 25.64
CA HIS A 364 -5.02 12.06 25.07
C HIS A 364 -6.33 11.28 24.87
N PHE A 365 -6.28 10.08 24.28
CA PHE A 365 -7.48 9.33 23.86
C PHE A 365 -8.07 8.41 24.94
N PHE A 366 -7.31 7.97 25.94
CA PHE A 366 -7.80 7.01 26.92
C PHE A 366 -8.98 7.53 27.77
N PRO A 367 -9.01 8.79 28.25
CA PRO A 367 -10.19 9.34 28.93
C PRO A 367 -11.45 9.29 28.07
N LYS A 368 -11.29 9.50 26.76
CA LYS A 368 -12.37 9.44 25.79
C LYS A 368 -12.83 7.97 25.57
N ALA A 369 -11.89 7.05 25.47
CA ALA A 369 -12.19 5.61 25.39
C ALA A 369 -12.94 5.10 26.63
N GLN A 370 -12.53 5.53 27.84
CA GLN A 370 -13.25 5.20 29.08
C GLN A 370 -14.68 5.74 29.09
N ALA A 371 -14.88 6.97 28.60
CA ALA A 371 -16.22 7.57 28.52
C ALA A 371 -17.09 6.86 27.46
N THR A 372 -16.49 6.42 26.37
CA THR A 372 -17.19 5.70 25.28
C THR A 372 -17.52 4.24 25.67
N PHE A 373 -16.64 3.59 26.43
CA PHE A 373 -16.77 2.19 26.84
C PHE A 373 -16.73 2.03 28.37
N PRO A 374 -17.67 2.63 29.13
CA PRO A 374 -17.61 2.62 30.58
C PRO A 374 -17.69 1.21 31.20
N GLU A 375 -18.43 0.29 30.58
CA GLU A 375 -18.54 -1.09 31.07
C GLU A 375 -17.23 -1.86 30.88
N ALA A 376 -16.50 -1.58 29.82
CA ALA A 376 -15.24 -2.26 29.52
C ALA A 376 -14.04 -1.62 30.24
N LEU A 377 -13.99 -0.29 30.40
CA LEU A 377 -12.77 0.42 30.76
C LEU A 377 -12.81 1.22 32.07
N SER A 378 -13.96 1.33 32.78
CA SER A 378 -14.05 2.16 33.99
C SER A 378 -13.07 1.77 35.12
N ASN A 379 -12.71 0.50 35.20
CA ASN A 379 -11.79 -0.03 36.21
C ASN A 379 -10.40 -0.37 35.65
N VAL A 380 -10.04 0.23 34.51
CA VAL A 380 -8.77 0.00 33.82
C VAL A 380 -7.95 1.29 33.88
N THR A 381 -6.69 1.19 34.21
CA THR A 381 -5.75 2.30 34.10
C THR A 381 -5.25 2.47 32.68
N GLN A 382 -4.75 3.66 32.34
CA GLN A 382 -4.12 3.90 31.04
C GLN A 382 -2.94 2.96 30.79
N ASP A 383 -2.12 2.70 31.80
CA ASP A 383 -0.93 1.85 31.67
C ASP A 383 -1.31 0.37 31.41
N GLU A 384 -2.33 -0.15 32.10
CA GLU A 384 -2.86 -1.50 31.83
C GLU A 384 -3.41 -1.60 30.40
N PHE A 385 -4.18 -0.60 29.97
CA PHE A 385 -4.73 -0.57 28.61
C PHE A 385 -3.62 -0.44 27.57
N HIS A 386 -2.68 0.49 27.78
CA HIS A 386 -1.54 0.69 26.88
C HIS A 386 -0.71 -0.60 26.72
N TRP A 387 -0.49 -1.33 27.81
CA TRP A 387 0.23 -2.60 27.72
C TRP A 387 -0.60 -3.67 26.99
N ALA A 388 -1.91 -3.75 27.27
CA ALA A 388 -2.79 -4.72 26.61
C ALA A 388 -2.84 -4.54 25.08
N VAL A 389 -2.87 -3.30 24.56
CA VAL A 389 -2.87 -3.01 23.12
C VAL A 389 -1.48 -3.15 22.47
N ASN A 390 -0.42 -3.28 23.29
CA ASN A 390 0.96 -3.52 22.85
C ASN A 390 1.46 -4.92 23.31
N ASP A 391 0.55 -5.88 23.40
CA ASP A 391 0.94 -7.26 23.71
C ASP A 391 1.81 -7.83 22.59
N VAL A 392 2.90 -8.53 22.97
CA VAL A 392 3.80 -9.21 22.04
C VAL A 392 3.83 -10.68 22.38
N ARG A 393 3.44 -11.49 21.41
CA ARG A 393 3.53 -12.95 21.50
C ARG A 393 3.72 -13.58 20.13
N PRO A 394 4.59 -14.57 19.97
CA PRO A 394 4.64 -15.33 18.73
C PRO A 394 3.28 -15.94 18.41
N SER A 395 2.77 -15.65 17.21
CA SER A 395 1.52 -16.19 16.67
C SER A 395 1.80 -16.78 15.29
N PHE A 396 0.95 -17.71 14.84
CA PHE A 396 1.16 -18.35 13.53
C PHE A 396 0.75 -17.44 12.38
N ILE A 397 -0.27 -16.60 12.57
CA ILE A 397 -0.93 -15.84 11.49
C ILE A 397 -0.34 -14.43 11.38
N ARG A 398 0.24 -14.12 10.22
CA ARG A 398 0.89 -12.83 9.93
C ARG A 398 -0.03 -11.63 10.15
N VAL A 399 -1.27 -11.68 9.65
CA VAL A 399 -2.20 -10.55 9.75
C VAL A 399 -2.64 -10.23 11.17
N GLU A 400 -2.41 -11.14 12.12
CA GLU A 400 -2.69 -11.00 13.54
C GLU A 400 -1.43 -10.73 14.37
N ALA A 401 -0.26 -10.68 13.71
CA ALA A 401 1.02 -10.50 14.39
C ALA A 401 1.15 -9.10 14.99
N ASP A 402 1.83 -9.04 16.15
CA ASP A 402 2.17 -7.81 16.83
C ASP A 402 3.31 -7.04 16.13
N GLU A 403 3.57 -5.81 16.58
CA GLU A 403 4.54 -4.89 15.96
C GLU A 403 5.98 -5.46 15.91
N VAL A 404 6.37 -6.29 16.87
CA VAL A 404 7.72 -6.87 16.94
C VAL A 404 7.84 -8.08 16.00
N THR A 405 6.90 -9.02 16.10
CA THR A 405 6.97 -10.30 15.38
C THR A 405 6.59 -10.18 13.91
N TYR A 406 5.81 -9.17 13.53
CA TYR A 406 5.33 -8.97 12.14
C TYR A 406 6.46 -8.97 11.10
N ASN A 407 7.57 -8.29 11.38
CA ASN A 407 8.68 -8.19 10.43
C ASN A 407 9.34 -9.56 10.15
N LEU A 408 9.41 -10.45 11.15
CA LEU A 408 9.94 -11.80 10.96
C LEU A 408 9.04 -12.66 10.06
N HIS A 409 7.71 -12.45 10.10
CA HIS A 409 6.80 -13.08 9.15
C HIS A 409 7.09 -12.67 7.71
N ILE A 410 7.46 -11.42 7.49
CA ILE A 410 7.78 -10.88 6.17
C ILE A 410 9.12 -11.44 5.68
N MET A 411 10.15 -11.44 6.54
CA MET A 411 11.48 -11.94 6.19
C MET A 411 11.46 -13.42 5.81
N LEU A 412 10.66 -14.24 6.52
CA LEU A 412 10.47 -15.64 6.18
C LEU A 412 9.94 -15.78 4.73
N ARG A 413 8.94 -15.00 4.36
CA ARG A 413 8.35 -15.05 3.01
C ARG A 413 9.32 -14.56 1.95
N PHE A 414 10.06 -13.52 2.23
CA PHE A 414 11.08 -12.98 1.36
C PHE A 414 12.18 -14.00 1.04
N GLU A 415 12.65 -14.74 2.05
CA GLU A 415 13.63 -15.83 1.86
C GLU A 415 13.06 -16.96 1.00
N LEU A 416 11.82 -17.40 1.29
CA LEU A 416 11.19 -18.50 0.58
C LEU A 416 10.82 -18.14 -0.87
N GLU A 417 10.35 -16.92 -1.13
CA GLU A 417 10.05 -16.45 -2.50
C GLU A 417 11.28 -16.49 -3.40
N GLN A 418 12.40 -15.98 -2.92
CA GLN A 418 13.66 -16.02 -3.65
C GLN A 418 14.10 -17.44 -3.94
N ALA A 419 14.09 -18.32 -2.92
CA ALA A 419 14.48 -19.71 -3.07
C ALA A 419 13.55 -20.48 -4.03
N MET A 420 12.25 -20.21 -4.01
CA MET A 420 11.32 -20.81 -4.96
C MET A 420 11.52 -20.29 -6.39
N LEU A 421 11.78 -19.00 -6.58
CA LEU A 421 11.99 -18.41 -7.92
C LEU A 421 13.33 -18.80 -8.53
N SER A 422 14.42 -18.91 -7.73
CA SER A 422 15.71 -19.44 -8.19
C SER A 422 15.67 -20.94 -8.51
N GLY A 423 14.73 -21.68 -7.90
CA GLY A 423 14.62 -23.14 -8.00
C GLY A 423 15.42 -23.89 -6.93
N ASP A 424 16.03 -23.19 -5.98
CA ASP A 424 16.72 -23.79 -4.83
C ASP A 424 15.76 -24.46 -3.85
N LEU A 425 14.50 -24.01 -3.83
CA LEU A 425 13.40 -24.63 -3.09
C LEU A 425 12.31 -25.09 -4.07
N GLN A 426 12.04 -26.39 -4.08
CA GLN A 426 10.93 -26.93 -4.85
C GLN A 426 9.61 -26.76 -4.09
N PRO A 427 8.48 -26.44 -4.77
CA PRO A 427 7.19 -26.26 -4.11
C PRO A 427 6.78 -27.42 -3.19
N ALA A 428 7.10 -28.66 -3.55
CA ALA A 428 6.80 -29.84 -2.73
C ALA A 428 7.52 -29.83 -1.35
N GLU A 429 8.61 -29.10 -1.21
CA GLU A 429 9.40 -29.01 0.03
C GLU A 429 8.95 -27.83 0.92
N LEU A 430 8.11 -26.92 0.39
CA LEU A 430 7.73 -25.68 1.04
C LEU A 430 7.18 -25.85 2.47
N PRO A 431 6.27 -26.80 2.81
CA PRO A 431 5.75 -26.91 4.16
C PRO A 431 6.85 -27.24 5.19
N GLY A 432 7.79 -28.10 4.81
CA GLY A 432 8.92 -28.48 5.68
C GLY A 432 9.84 -27.30 5.94
N VAL A 433 10.29 -26.62 4.89
CA VAL A 433 11.20 -25.47 5.00
C VAL A 433 10.52 -24.27 5.69
N TRP A 434 9.22 -24.07 5.45
CA TRP A 434 8.42 -23.10 6.18
C TRP A 434 8.44 -23.35 7.68
N ASN A 435 8.11 -24.57 8.11
CA ASN A 435 8.05 -24.93 9.53
C ASN A 435 9.42 -24.82 10.20
N GLU A 436 10.50 -25.23 9.52
CA GLU A 436 11.86 -25.09 10.03
C GLU A 436 12.25 -23.63 10.23
N THR A 437 12.02 -22.78 9.23
CA THR A 437 12.35 -21.35 9.29
C THR A 437 11.48 -20.62 10.30
N PHE A 438 10.18 -20.95 10.36
CA PHE A 438 9.26 -20.40 11.33
C PHE A 438 9.70 -20.73 12.76
N THR A 439 10.07 -21.98 13.02
CA THR A 439 10.55 -22.41 14.34
C THR A 439 11.84 -21.69 14.73
N ARG A 440 12.75 -21.49 13.77
CA ARG A 440 14.00 -20.74 13.99
C ARG A 440 13.75 -19.29 14.40
N TYR A 441 12.72 -18.62 13.82
CA TYR A 441 12.42 -17.23 14.08
C TYR A 441 11.57 -16.99 15.32
N PHE A 442 10.56 -17.83 15.53
CA PHE A 442 9.53 -17.60 16.55
C PHE A 442 9.64 -18.54 17.77
N GLY A 443 10.40 -19.63 17.66
CA GLY A 443 10.52 -20.66 18.69
C GLY A 443 9.24 -21.48 18.90
N ILE A 444 8.29 -21.42 17.97
CA ILE A 444 7.07 -22.23 17.88
C ILE A 444 6.95 -22.82 16.47
N THR A 445 6.27 -23.95 16.33
CA THR A 445 6.10 -24.63 15.04
C THR A 445 4.62 -24.65 14.69
N PRO A 446 4.21 -24.24 13.46
CA PRO A 446 2.84 -24.41 13.01
C PRO A 446 2.40 -25.88 13.09
N ASP A 447 1.19 -26.09 13.55
CA ASP A 447 0.62 -27.44 13.78
C ASP A 447 -0.04 -28.02 12.53
N ASP A 448 -0.35 -27.16 11.55
CA ASP A 448 -0.93 -27.53 10.26
C ASP A 448 -0.58 -26.52 9.17
N ASP A 449 -0.90 -26.84 7.90
CA ASP A 449 -0.56 -26.01 6.75
C ASP A 449 -1.39 -24.71 6.70
N SER A 450 -2.60 -24.69 7.27
CA SER A 450 -3.45 -23.48 7.32
C SER A 450 -2.87 -22.42 8.23
N ASN A 451 -2.20 -22.84 9.32
CA ASN A 451 -1.42 -22.00 10.21
C ASN A 451 0.01 -21.77 9.70
N GLY A 452 0.42 -22.56 8.70
CA GLY A 452 1.73 -22.51 8.04
C GLY A 452 1.70 -21.83 6.69
N CYS A 453 2.17 -22.54 5.66
CA CYS A 453 2.43 -22.00 4.33
C CYS A 453 1.17 -21.64 3.51
N LEU A 454 -0.03 -22.08 3.95
CA LEU A 454 -1.30 -21.74 3.29
C LEU A 454 -1.98 -20.48 3.86
N GLN A 455 -1.40 -19.80 4.83
CA GLN A 455 -2.09 -18.70 5.53
C GLN A 455 -2.37 -17.45 4.68
N ASP A 456 -1.57 -17.20 3.63
CA ASP A 456 -1.65 -15.99 2.80
C ASP A 456 -2.13 -16.28 1.38
N ILE A 457 -2.98 -15.42 0.86
CA ILE A 457 -3.50 -15.49 -0.51
C ILE A 457 -2.46 -15.10 -1.58
N HIS A 458 -1.42 -14.36 -1.22
CA HIS A 458 -0.50 -13.67 -2.13
C HIS A 458 0.08 -14.58 -3.22
N TRP A 459 0.57 -15.74 -2.86
CA TRP A 459 1.18 -16.66 -3.84
C TRP A 459 0.16 -17.23 -4.81
N SER A 460 -1.05 -17.50 -4.36
CA SER A 460 -2.13 -17.93 -5.24
C SER A 460 -2.57 -16.84 -6.22
N ALA A 461 -2.43 -15.59 -5.84
CA ALA A 461 -2.69 -14.42 -6.67
C ALA A 461 -1.48 -14.02 -7.54
N GLY A 462 -0.35 -14.73 -7.46
CA GLY A 462 0.87 -14.42 -8.21
C GLY A 462 1.62 -13.19 -7.71
N LEU A 463 1.37 -12.73 -6.48
CA LEU A 463 1.96 -11.53 -5.88
C LEU A 463 3.35 -11.84 -5.27
N LEU A 464 4.28 -12.32 -6.09
CA LEU A 464 5.67 -12.54 -5.69
C LEU A 464 6.45 -11.22 -5.76
N GLY A 465 7.26 -10.94 -4.74
CA GLY A 465 7.94 -9.64 -4.57
C GLY A 465 7.14 -8.61 -3.78
N TYR A 466 5.90 -8.91 -3.40
CA TYR A 466 5.03 -8.01 -2.64
C TYR A 466 5.40 -7.91 -1.16
N PHE A 467 5.70 -9.03 -0.49
CA PHE A 467 5.89 -9.10 0.95
C PHE A 467 6.96 -8.17 1.52
N PRO A 468 8.12 -7.94 0.88
CA PRO A 468 9.13 -7.04 1.43
C PRO A 468 8.63 -5.63 1.73
N THR A 469 7.65 -5.12 0.96
CA THR A 469 7.12 -3.77 1.11
C THR A 469 6.54 -3.51 2.50
N TYR A 470 6.00 -4.51 3.16
CA TYR A 470 5.46 -4.42 4.51
C TYR A 470 6.53 -4.13 5.58
N ALA A 471 7.66 -4.86 5.55
CA ALA A 471 8.74 -4.62 6.53
C ALA A 471 9.55 -3.37 6.15
N LEU A 472 9.76 -3.10 4.86
CA LEU A 472 10.31 -1.83 4.39
C LEU A 472 9.45 -0.66 4.87
N GLY A 473 8.12 -0.78 4.81
CA GLY A 473 7.19 0.22 5.33
C GLY A 473 7.42 0.54 6.81
N ASN A 474 7.63 -0.49 7.65
CA ASN A 474 7.95 -0.29 9.07
C ASN A 474 9.30 0.43 9.25
N MET A 475 10.32 0.09 8.45
CA MET A 475 11.64 0.73 8.51
C MET A 475 11.58 2.18 8.05
N TYR A 476 10.92 2.47 6.92
CA TYR A 476 10.69 3.82 6.43
C TYR A 476 9.92 4.66 7.46
N ALA A 477 8.83 4.12 8.03
CA ALA A 477 8.03 4.79 9.04
C ALA A 477 8.88 5.23 10.24
N ALA A 478 9.70 4.34 10.77
CA ALA A 478 10.53 4.62 11.94
C ALA A 478 11.61 5.68 11.62
N GLN A 479 12.24 5.62 10.45
CA GLN A 479 13.28 6.56 10.08
C GLN A 479 12.72 7.95 9.78
N PHE A 480 11.58 8.05 9.09
CA PHE A 480 10.86 9.31 8.88
C PHE A 480 10.36 9.90 10.20
N PHE A 481 9.85 9.06 11.10
CA PHE A 481 9.34 9.50 12.40
C PHE A 481 10.44 10.10 13.28
N ASP A 482 11.61 9.45 13.36
CA ASP A 482 12.77 9.98 14.11
C ASP A 482 13.16 11.37 13.59
N THR A 483 13.21 11.56 12.25
CA THR A 483 13.52 12.85 11.63
C THR A 483 12.43 13.89 11.90
N ALA A 484 11.16 13.51 11.79
CA ALA A 484 10.04 14.41 12.09
C ALA A 484 10.03 14.83 13.57
N ASP A 485 10.34 13.91 14.50
CA ASP A 485 10.41 14.20 15.93
C ASP A 485 11.50 15.23 16.26
N GLU A 486 12.68 15.10 15.61
CA GLU A 486 13.77 16.06 15.73
C GLU A 486 13.39 17.44 15.14
N GLU A 487 12.87 17.50 13.91
CA GLU A 487 12.53 18.75 13.22
C GLU A 487 11.35 19.49 13.89
N LEU A 488 10.39 18.76 14.47
CA LEU A 488 9.19 19.33 15.09
C LEU A 488 9.31 19.55 16.61
N GLY A 489 10.44 19.19 17.20
CA GLY A 489 10.78 19.50 18.59
C GLY A 489 10.02 18.70 19.64
N GLY A 490 9.80 17.40 19.39
CA GLY A 490 9.20 16.47 20.35
C GLY A 490 7.72 16.18 20.08
N LEU A 491 7.44 15.15 19.28
CA LEU A 491 6.09 14.74 18.90
C LEU A 491 5.29 14.14 20.06
N HIS A 492 5.94 13.45 21.00
CA HIS A 492 5.26 12.84 22.14
C HIS A 492 4.49 13.87 22.98
N ASP A 493 5.09 15.01 23.30
CA ASP A 493 4.42 16.06 24.05
C ASP A 493 3.26 16.69 23.25
N GLN A 494 3.38 16.77 21.94
CA GLN A 494 2.32 17.24 21.05
C GLN A 494 1.14 16.27 21.04
N PHE A 495 1.40 14.96 20.86
CA PHE A 495 0.36 13.93 20.87
C PHE A 495 -0.38 13.84 22.22
N ALA A 496 0.33 13.99 23.34
CA ALA A 496 -0.28 14.03 24.66
C ALA A 496 -1.28 15.18 24.83
N ARG A 497 -1.12 16.27 24.07
CA ARG A 497 -2.06 17.40 23.99
C ARG A 497 -3.10 17.25 22.87
N GLY A 498 -3.04 16.18 22.06
CA GLY A 498 -3.93 15.97 20.90
C GLY A 498 -3.52 16.77 19.65
N GLU A 499 -2.28 17.21 19.57
CA GLU A 499 -1.73 18.00 18.47
C GLU A 499 -1.05 17.08 17.44
N PHE A 500 -1.83 16.51 16.50
CA PHE A 500 -1.33 15.58 15.44
C PHE A 500 -1.04 16.30 14.11
N GLN A 501 -1.61 17.48 13.91
CA GLN A 501 -1.51 18.23 12.65
C GLN A 501 -0.07 18.64 12.27
N PRO A 502 0.86 18.94 13.18
CA PRO A 502 2.24 19.22 12.82
C PRO A 502 2.92 18.06 12.09
N LEU A 503 2.77 16.81 12.57
CA LEU A 503 3.28 15.63 11.88
C LEU A 503 2.63 15.44 10.51
N LYS A 504 1.30 15.53 10.41
CA LYS A 504 0.60 15.44 9.13
C LYS A 504 1.13 16.45 8.12
N LYS A 505 1.31 17.70 8.52
CA LYS A 505 1.81 18.76 7.64
C LYS A 505 3.22 18.46 7.16
N TRP A 506 4.09 18.00 8.06
CA TRP A 506 5.44 17.59 7.73
C TRP A 506 5.45 16.45 6.70
N LEU A 507 4.62 15.41 6.88
CA LEU A 507 4.46 14.31 5.95
C LEU A 507 3.96 14.79 4.59
N ASN A 508 2.96 15.67 4.56
CA ASN A 508 2.45 16.24 3.31
C ASN A 508 3.56 16.96 2.52
N GLU A 509 4.34 17.79 3.20
CA GLU A 509 5.39 18.62 2.55
C GLU A 509 6.60 17.79 2.10
N LYS A 510 7.04 16.81 2.92
CA LYS A 510 8.28 16.08 2.70
C LYS A 510 8.10 14.79 1.87
N ILE A 511 6.93 14.15 1.96
CA ILE A 511 6.70 12.81 1.37
C ILE A 511 5.58 12.80 0.35
N HIS A 512 4.41 13.43 0.63
CA HIS A 512 3.24 13.28 -0.21
C HIS A 512 3.30 14.15 -1.47
N GLN A 513 3.57 15.46 -1.32
CA GLN A 513 3.59 16.41 -2.42
C GLN A 513 4.72 16.21 -3.44
N PRO A 514 5.90 15.68 -3.09
CA PRO A 514 6.92 15.38 -4.09
C PRO A 514 6.50 14.35 -5.15
N GLY A 515 5.45 13.55 -4.92
CA GLY A 515 5.04 12.51 -5.85
C GLY A 515 6.17 11.51 -6.10
N LYS A 516 6.31 11.03 -7.34
CA LYS A 516 7.39 10.12 -7.76
C LYS A 516 8.69 10.83 -8.18
N ARG A 517 8.96 12.01 -7.62
CA ARG A 517 10.21 12.75 -7.90
C ARG A 517 11.46 11.95 -7.51
N TYR A 518 11.35 11.18 -6.45
CA TYR A 518 12.40 10.34 -5.90
C TYR A 518 11.96 8.88 -5.93
N SER A 519 12.87 7.95 -6.11
CA SER A 519 12.68 6.56 -5.72
C SER A 519 12.54 6.46 -4.19
N ALA A 520 12.10 5.32 -3.67
CA ALA A 520 11.95 5.17 -2.22
C ALA A 520 13.27 5.37 -1.46
N SER A 521 14.37 4.84 -1.97
CA SER A 521 15.70 5.02 -1.37
C SER A 521 16.19 6.47 -1.42
N GLU A 522 16.01 7.15 -2.57
CA GLU A 522 16.34 8.57 -2.72
C GLU A 522 15.48 9.46 -1.83
N LEU A 523 14.17 9.13 -1.66
CA LEU A 523 13.28 9.87 -0.77
C LEU A 523 13.72 9.77 0.68
N VAL A 524 14.07 8.57 1.14
CA VAL A 524 14.59 8.35 2.50
C VAL A 524 15.85 9.19 2.72
N GLU A 525 16.80 9.12 1.81
CA GLU A 525 18.05 9.88 1.93
C GLU A 525 17.81 11.39 1.84
N HIS A 526 16.93 11.85 0.94
CA HIS A 526 16.57 13.26 0.80
C HIS A 526 15.92 13.82 2.06
N VAL A 527 15.00 13.08 2.68
CA VAL A 527 14.24 13.53 3.85
C VAL A 527 15.06 13.42 5.14
N THR A 528 15.85 12.35 5.29
CA THR A 528 16.52 12.02 6.55
C THR A 528 18.02 12.29 6.56
N GLY A 529 18.61 12.56 5.39
CA GLY A 529 20.06 12.75 5.22
C GLY A 529 20.87 11.44 5.35
N LYS A 530 20.21 10.28 5.38
CA LYS A 530 20.85 8.97 5.58
C LYS A 530 20.17 7.91 4.72
N PRO A 531 20.91 6.89 4.23
CA PRO A 531 20.29 5.73 3.60
C PRO A 531 19.39 4.99 4.58
N LEU A 532 18.53 4.10 4.05
CA LEU A 532 17.65 3.26 4.87
C LEU A 532 18.46 2.43 5.87
N SER A 533 18.02 2.45 7.13
CA SER A 533 18.64 1.71 8.24
C SER A 533 17.57 1.02 9.10
N HIS A 534 17.91 -0.13 9.68
CA HIS A 534 17.09 -0.83 10.65
C HIS A 534 17.13 -0.18 12.06
N GLU A 535 18.16 0.64 12.33
CA GLU A 535 18.42 1.19 13.67
C GLU A 535 17.26 2.01 14.25
N PRO A 536 16.58 2.91 13.49
CA PRO A 536 15.43 3.67 14.01
C PRO A 536 14.28 2.75 14.46
N LEU A 537 13.97 1.72 13.66
CA LEU A 537 12.93 0.73 14.03
C LEU A 537 13.33 -0.05 15.28
N MET A 538 14.56 -0.55 15.34
CA MET A 538 15.04 -1.29 16.52
C MET A 538 15.12 -0.42 17.78
N LYS A 539 15.52 0.84 17.66
CA LYS A 539 15.47 1.82 18.75
C LYS A 539 14.05 1.98 19.27
N HIS A 540 13.09 2.16 18.37
CA HIS A 540 11.68 2.28 18.72
C HIS A 540 11.17 1.02 19.45
N LEU A 541 11.37 -0.16 18.87
CA LEU A 541 10.92 -1.43 19.46
C LEU A 541 11.55 -1.71 20.83
N LYS A 542 12.87 -1.53 20.95
CA LYS A 542 13.58 -1.72 22.22
C LYS A 542 13.10 -0.75 23.29
N ASN A 543 12.87 0.52 22.96
CA ASN A 543 12.39 1.51 23.92
C ASN A 543 10.98 1.18 24.42
N ARG A 544 10.04 0.87 23.52
CA ARG A 544 8.65 0.56 23.87
C ARG A 544 8.54 -0.77 24.62
N PHE A 545 9.02 -1.83 24.01
CA PHE A 545 8.82 -3.19 24.52
C PHE A 545 9.84 -3.53 25.63
N GLY A 546 11.02 -2.93 25.61
CA GLY A 546 11.96 -3.02 26.73
C GLY A 546 11.34 -2.51 28.03
N ALA A 547 10.67 -1.36 27.99
CA ALA A 547 9.94 -0.80 29.14
C ALA A 547 8.77 -1.70 29.60
N LEU A 548 7.92 -2.14 28.66
CA LEU A 548 6.74 -2.96 28.96
C LEU A 548 7.10 -4.33 29.53
N TYR A 549 8.12 -4.96 28.97
CA TYR A 549 8.53 -6.31 29.37
C TYR A 549 9.70 -6.31 30.39
N GLY A 550 10.21 -5.14 30.79
CA GLY A 550 11.27 -5.01 31.79
C GLY A 550 12.61 -5.59 31.35
N LEU A 551 12.90 -5.45 30.05
CA LEU A 551 14.18 -5.87 29.47
C LEU A 551 15.22 -4.77 29.74
N SER A 552 16.43 -5.19 30.13
CA SER A 552 17.55 -4.29 30.46
C SER A 552 18.40 -3.98 29.24
#